data_154278749ad7f1104bf70bfb9c774ccd
#
_entry.id   154278749ad7f1104bf70bfb9c774ccd
#
_cell.length_a   1.000
_cell.length_b   1.000
_cell.length_c   1.000
_cell.angle_alpha   90.00
_cell.angle_beta   90.00
_cell.angle_gamma   90.00
#
_symmetry.space_group_name_H-M   'P 1'
#
loop_
_entity.id
_entity.type
_entity.pdbx_description
1 polymer ?
#
loop_
_entity_poly.entity_id
_entity_poly.type
_entity_poly.pdbx_seq_one_letter_code
_entity_poly.pdbx_strand_id
1 'polypeptide(L)'
;IAIHSADKTVDIRTSDGKTYTESYDKLLLSPGASPVRPPLPGIDNEGIFTLRNVNDTDAIKSYLQQHKVKRAVIIGAGFIGLEMAENLQGAGAEVAVVEMANQVMAPIDFSMASLVHEHLLQKGVHLYLEKAVASFERTVNGLEVIFKSGERLPADMVLLSIGVRPNTSLATEAGLEIGEMRGIKVNDYLQTSDEHIYAVGDAIEFRHPLTDRPWLNYLAGPANRQARIVADNMVFGNKVTYEGAVGTSIAKIFDMTVAASGLPAKRLKQASIDYLSATIHSGSHAGYYPDALQMSIKITFSPVNGKLLGAQIVGYNGVDKRIDEFSQVIKHNGTVYDLMALEQAYAPPFSSAKDPVAVAGYVAGNILSGKM
;
A
#
# COMPACT_ATOMS: atom_id res chain seq x y z
N ILE A 1 26.02 0.42 -11.89
CA ILE A 1 25.74 1.50 -12.86
C ILE A 1 25.42 0.96 -14.27
N ALA A 2 25.82 -0.27 -14.59
CA ALA A 2 25.43 -0.96 -15.83
C ALA A 2 25.40 -2.48 -15.61
N ILE A 3 24.62 -3.18 -16.43
CA ILE A 3 24.55 -4.65 -16.48
C ILE A 3 24.83 -5.06 -17.93
N HIS A 4 25.84 -5.90 -18.13
CA HIS A 4 26.22 -6.48 -19.43
C HIS A 4 25.80 -7.95 -19.43
N SER A 5 24.54 -8.21 -19.79
CA SER A 5 23.93 -9.55 -19.68
C SER A 5 24.65 -10.59 -20.57
N ALA A 6 25.09 -10.21 -21.76
CA ALA A 6 25.83 -11.10 -22.67
C ALA A 6 27.16 -11.60 -22.07
N ASP A 7 27.87 -10.74 -21.35
CA ASP A 7 29.17 -11.04 -20.74
C ASP A 7 29.04 -11.50 -19.27
N LYS A 8 27.83 -11.47 -18.71
CA LYS A 8 27.54 -11.73 -17.29
C LYS A 8 28.39 -10.89 -16.35
N THR A 9 28.44 -9.59 -16.59
CA THR A 9 29.17 -8.63 -15.76
C THR A 9 28.34 -7.44 -15.37
N VAL A 10 28.71 -6.80 -14.27
CA VAL A 10 28.10 -5.55 -13.79
C VAL A 10 29.18 -4.51 -13.55
N ASP A 11 28.94 -3.29 -13.98
CA ASP A 11 29.79 -2.15 -13.63
C ASP A 11 29.28 -1.53 -12.32
N ILE A 12 30.20 -1.39 -11.38
CA ILE A 12 29.96 -0.89 -10.05
C ILE A 12 30.67 0.44 -9.87
N ARG A 13 29.97 1.43 -9.30
CA ARG A 13 30.57 2.69 -8.85
C ARG A 13 30.47 2.76 -7.32
N THR A 14 31.61 2.88 -6.70
CA THR A 14 31.71 3.07 -5.23
C THR A 14 31.35 4.50 -4.83
N SER A 15 31.10 4.73 -3.55
CA SER A 15 30.77 6.06 -2.99
C SER A 15 31.90 7.09 -3.16
N ASP A 16 33.17 6.63 -3.26
CA ASP A 16 34.33 7.48 -3.55
C ASP A 16 34.56 7.72 -5.05
N GLY A 17 33.62 7.25 -5.92
CA GLY A 17 33.62 7.49 -7.34
C GLY A 17 34.41 6.52 -8.19
N LYS A 18 35.11 5.53 -7.60
CA LYS A 18 35.82 4.49 -8.36
C LYS A 18 34.84 3.57 -9.08
N THR A 19 35.23 3.15 -10.28
CA THR A 19 34.47 2.17 -11.06
C THR A 19 35.26 0.90 -11.25
N TYR A 20 34.59 -0.25 -11.20
CA TYR A 20 35.15 -1.56 -11.53
C TYR A 20 34.05 -2.47 -12.06
N THR A 21 34.45 -3.53 -12.74
CA THR A 21 33.54 -4.53 -13.31
C THR A 21 33.67 -5.83 -12.51
N GLU A 22 32.52 -6.44 -12.20
CA GLU A 22 32.42 -7.72 -11.47
C GLU A 22 31.63 -8.71 -12.32
N SER A 23 32.07 -9.99 -12.34
CA SER A 23 31.36 -11.05 -13.04
C SER A 23 30.33 -11.73 -12.14
N TYR A 24 29.29 -12.33 -12.72
CA TYR A 24 28.30 -13.11 -11.96
C TYR A 24 27.92 -14.40 -12.70
N ASP A 25 27.61 -15.45 -11.95
CA ASP A 25 26.92 -16.63 -12.47
C ASP A 25 25.42 -16.39 -12.54
N LYS A 26 24.86 -15.75 -11.49
CA LYS A 26 23.47 -15.31 -11.40
C LYS A 26 23.40 -13.96 -10.69
N LEU A 27 22.50 -13.10 -11.15
CA LEU A 27 22.30 -11.75 -10.64
C LEU A 27 20.88 -11.60 -10.07
N LEU A 28 20.77 -10.99 -8.91
CA LEU A 28 19.48 -10.59 -8.31
C LEU A 28 19.32 -9.07 -8.36
N LEU A 29 18.25 -8.59 -9.00
CA LEU A 29 17.85 -7.19 -9.04
C LEU A 29 16.80 -6.90 -7.95
N SER A 30 17.12 -5.98 -7.05
CA SER A 30 16.24 -5.54 -5.97
C SER A 30 16.28 -4.00 -5.81
N PRO A 31 16.10 -3.22 -6.92
CA PRO A 31 16.31 -1.78 -6.90
C PRO A 31 15.17 -1.00 -6.22
N GLY A 32 14.05 -1.66 -5.91
CA GLY A 32 12.89 -1.05 -5.26
C GLY A 32 12.14 -0.08 -6.15
N ALA A 33 11.50 0.92 -5.52
CA ALA A 33 10.74 1.96 -6.19
C ALA A 33 11.12 3.35 -5.62
N SER A 34 10.89 4.40 -6.39
CA SER A 34 11.13 5.78 -5.99
C SER A 34 9.82 6.57 -5.92
N PRO A 35 9.70 7.56 -5.01
CA PRO A 35 8.55 8.45 -4.95
C PRO A 35 8.29 9.15 -6.27
N VAL A 36 7.03 9.26 -6.64
CA VAL A 36 6.63 10.00 -7.84
C VAL A 36 6.79 11.50 -7.58
N ARG A 37 7.53 12.17 -8.47
CA ARG A 37 7.69 13.62 -8.50
C ARG A 37 7.26 14.12 -9.89
N PRO A 38 6.01 14.59 -10.05
CA PRO A 38 5.49 15.01 -11.36
C PRO A 38 6.12 16.33 -11.78
N PRO A 39 6.23 16.62 -13.08
CA PRO A 39 6.84 17.87 -13.57
C PRO A 39 5.85 19.05 -13.43
N LEU A 40 5.52 19.39 -12.19
CA LEU A 40 4.68 20.55 -11.88
C LEU A 40 5.54 21.80 -11.70
N PRO A 41 5.10 22.99 -12.16
CA PRO A 41 5.81 24.23 -11.92
C PRO A 41 6.04 24.46 -10.43
N GLY A 42 7.25 24.84 -10.05
CA GLY A 42 7.64 25.12 -8.68
C GLY A 42 7.87 23.92 -7.77
N ILE A 43 7.83 22.69 -8.30
CA ILE A 43 8.02 21.47 -7.49
C ILE A 43 9.41 21.38 -6.84
N ASP A 44 10.41 22.06 -7.41
CA ASP A 44 11.78 22.09 -6.90
C ASP A 44 12.03 23.22 -5.88
N ASN A 45 10.99 23.94 -5.48
CA ASN A 45 11.11 24.91 -4.39
C ASN A 45 11.57 24.23 -3.10
N GLU A 46 12.42 24.90 -2.35
CA GLU A 46 12.81 24.51 -1.01
C GLU A 46 11.59 24.33 -0.10
N GLY A 47 11.57 23.31 0.73
CA GLY A 47 10.43 22.99 1.60
C GLY A 47 9.43 22.00 0.97
N ILE A 48 9.72 21.49 -0.25
CA ILE A 48 8.94 20.42 -0.88
C ILE A 48 9.74 19.12 -0.83
N PHE A 49 9.18 18.12 -0.17
CA PHE A 49 9.83 16.85 0.14
C PHE A 49 9.08 15.66 -0.47
N THR A 50 9.81 14.57 -0.63
CA THR A 50 9.29 13.20 -0.75
C THR A 50 9.85 12.39 0.41
N LEU A 51 9.26 11.21 0.69
CA LEU A 51 9.74 10.33 1.75
C LEU A 51 9.96 8.92 1.20
N ARG A 52 11.20 8.41 1.31
CA ARG A 52 11.56 7.05 0.90
C ARG A 52 12.47 6.35 1.90
N ASN A 53 13.41 7.07 2.50
CA ASN A 53 14.49 6.51 3.33
C ASN A 53 14.79 7.39 4.55
N VAL A 54 15.75 6.96 5.36
CA VAL A 54 16.15 7.67 6.59
C VAL A 54 16.69 9.06 6.28
N ASN A 55 17.44 9.23 5.20
CA ASN A 55 17.98 10.55 4.82
C ASN A 55 16.86 11.55 4.53
N ASP A 56 15.77 11.11 3.88
CA ASP A 56 14.60 11.96 3.65
C ASP A 56 13.94 12.34 4.98
N THR A 57 13.83 11.38 5.92
CA THR A 57 13.30 11.62 7.26
C THR A 57 14.14 12.66 8.02
N ASP A 58 15.46 12.54 7.96
CA ASP A 58 16.38 13.48 8.60
C ASP A 58 16.27 14.88 7.98
N ALA A 59 16.15 14.95 6.65
CA ALA A 59 15.95 16.21 5.94
C ALA A 59 14.64 16.90 6.35
N ILE A 60 13.52 16.14 6.37
CA ILE A 60 12.21 16.64 6.80
C ILE A 60 12.27 17.11 8.26
N LYS A 61 12.84 16.32 9.16
CA LYS A 61 12.95 16.67 10.59
C LYS A 61 13.81 17.90 10.81
N SER A 62 14.94 18.00 10.11
CA SER A 62 15.84 19.16 10.18
C SER A 62 15.13 20.42 9.68
N TYR A 63 14.38 20.33 8.57
CA TYR A 63 13.63 21.44 8.01
C TYR A 63 12.53 21.92 8.97
N LEU A 64 11.75 20.99 9.56
CA LEU A 64 10.73 21.29 10.57
C LEU A 64 11.30 22.14 11.73
N GLN A 65 12.48 21.77 12.23
CA GLN A 65 13.13 22.43 13.37
C GLN A 65 13.69 23.81 13.00
N GLN A 66 14.41 23.87 11.86
CA GLN A 66 15.10 25.11 11.43
C GLN A 66 14.13 26.22 10.99
N HIS A 67 13.06 25.83 10.29
CA HIS A 67 12.08 26.78 9.73
C HIS A 67 10.85 26.99 10.61
N LYS A 68 10.76 26.31 11.78
CA LYS A 68 9.62 26.40 12.71
C LYS A 68 8.29 26.24 11.98
N VAL A 69 8.20 25.19 11.16
CA VAL A 69 7.05 24.88 10.33
C VAL A 69 5.77 24.85 11.16
N LYS A 70 4.77 25.63 10.77
CA LYS A 70 3.46 25.68 11.41
C LYS A 70 2.37 25.03 10.55
N ARG A 71 2.50 25.09 9.22
CA ARG A 71 1.52 24.58 8.25
C ARG A 71 2.21 23.58 7.33
N ALA A 72 1.84 22.32 7.46
CA ALA A 72 2.32 21.25 6.59
C ALA A 72 1.19 20.81 5.65
N VAL A 73 1.46 20.79 4.35
CA VAL A 73 0.53 20.29 3.34
C VAL A 73 1.05 18.98 2.77
N ILE A 74 0.24 17.93 2.85
CA ILE A 74 0.53 16.59 2.31
C ILE A 74 -0.27 16.40 1.04
N ILE A 75 0.39 16.11 -0.06
CA ILE A 75 -0.24 15.82 -1.35
C ILE A 75 -0.27 14.30 -1.53
N GLY A 76 -1.48 13.73 -1.50
CA GLY A 76 -1.73 12.29 -1.58
C GLY A 76 -2.10 11.68 -0.22
N ALA A 77 -3.26 11.05 -0.17
CA ALA A 77 -3.87 10.49 1.04
C ALA A 77 -3.77 8.94 1.08
N GLY A 78 -2.63 8.39 0.65
CA GLY A 78 -2.26 6.98 0.81
C GLY A 78 -1.64 6.69 2.17
N PHE A 79 -1.06 5.49 2.34
CA PHE A 79 -0.41 5.04 3.58
C PHE A 79 0.60 6.06 4.12
N ILE A 80 1.62 6.39 3.31
CA ILE A 80 2.70 7.31 3.71
C ILE A 80 2.15 8.69 4.08
N GLY A 81 1.21 9.21 3.27
CA GLY A 81 0.63 10.54 3.51
C GLY A 81 -0.12 10.62 4.84
N LEU A 82 -0.91 9.60 5.18
CA LEU A 82 -1.69 9.61 6.41
C LEU A 82 -0.84 9.31 7.66
N GLU A 83 0.16 8.44 7.57
CA GLU A 83 1.14 8.24 8.64
C GLU A 83 1.97 9.50 8.90
N MET A 84 2.33 10.23 7.84
CA MET A 84 3.03 11.51 7.97
C MET A 84 2.11 12.62 8.53
N ALA A 85 0.81 12.58 8.25
CA ALA A 85 -0.14 13.54 8.85
C ALA A 85 -0.12 13.47 10.39
N GLU A 86 -0.16 12.26 10.96
CA GLU A 86 -0.01 12.04 12.39
C GLU A 86 1.33 12.57 12.92
N ASN A 87 2.43 12.22 12.26
CA ASN A 87 3.77 12.58 12.71
C ASN A 87 4.04 14.09 12.64
N LEU A 88 3.60 14.76 11.56
CA LEU A 88 3.75 16.21 11.42
C LEU A 88 2.89 16.98 12.42
N GLN A 89 1.67 16.51 12.68
CA GLN A 89 0.83 17.09 13.72
C GLN A 89 1.43 16.87 15.11
N GLY A 90 1.96 15.66 15.39
CA GLY A 90 2.70 15.37 16.62
C GLY A 90 3.96 16.23 16.81
N ALA A 91 4.55 16.72 15.72
CA ALA A 91 5.65 17.68 15.73
C ALA A 91 5.20 19.15 15.89
N GLY A 92 3.87 19.40 16.01
CA GLY A 92 3.29 20.71 16.28
C GLY A 92 2.85 21.50 15.04
N ALA A 93 2.80 20.89 13.87
CA ALA A 93 2.30 21.53 12.66
C ALA A 93 0.77 21.35 12.54
N GLU A 94 0.09 22.36 12.02
CA GLU A 94 -1.24 22.26 11.46
C GLU A 94 -1.14 21.51 10.12
N VAL A 95 -1.92 20.44 9.95
CA VAL A 95 -1.78 19.54 8.81
C VAL A 95 -2.98 19.61 7.89
N ALA A 96 -2.72 19.83 6.59
CA ALA A 96 -3.68 19.67 5.52
C ALA A 96 -3.30 18.48 4.62
N VAL A 97 -4.26 17.60 4.33
CA VAL A 97 -4.11 16.50 3.38
C VAL A 97 -4.92 16.81 2.13
N VAL A 98 -4.26 16.81 1.00
CA VAL A 98 -4.85 17.09 -0.32
C VAL A 98 -4.86 15.80 -1.15
N GLU A 99 -6.03 15.43 -1.64
CA GLU A 99 -6.22 14.22 -2.46
C GLU A 99 -7.04 14.56 -3.72
N MET A 100 -6.59 14.06 -4.86
CA MET A 100 -7.26 14.24 -6.14
C MET A 100 -8.55 13.41 -6.26
N ALA A 101 -8.58 12.26 -5.59
CA ALA A 101 -9.75 11.41 -5.51
C ALA A 101 -10.77 11.94 -4.48
N ASN A 102 -11.97 11.38 -4.50
CA ASN A 102 -13.02 11.68 -3.52
C ASN A 102 -12.85 10.97 -2.18
N GLN A 103 -11.73 10.24 -1.99
CA GLN A 103 -11.48 9.48 -0.77
C GLN A 103 -9.98 9.34 -0.47
N VAL A 104 -9.67 9.17 0.82
CA VAL A 104 -8.37 8.68 1.29
C VAL A 104 -8.28 7.17 1.15
N MET A 105 -7.08 6.60 1.36
CA MET A 105 -6.85 5.16 1.43
C MET A 105 -7.42 4.39 0.22
N ALA A 106 -6.80 4.56 -0.93
CA ALA A 106 -7.20 3.90 -2.18
C ALA A 106 -7.41 2.36 -2.10
N PRO A 107 -6.77 1.57 -1.21
CA PRO A 107 -7.03 0.13 -1.09
C PRO A 107 -8.41 -0.25 -0.55
N ILE A 108 -9.16 0.68 0.07
CA ILE A 108 -10.51 0.41 0.60
C ILE A 108 -11.59 1.11 -0.20
N ASP A 109 -12.85 0.68 -0.07
CA ASP A 109 -14.00 1.31 -0.70
C ASP A 109 -14.41 2.59 0.04
N PHE A 110 -15.13 3.49 -0.67
CA PHE A 110 -15.56 4.77 -0.12
C PHE A 110 -16.32 4.64 1.22
N SER A 111 -17.22 3.66 1.34
CA SER A 111 -17.99 3.42 2.57
C SER A 111 -17.10 3.11 3.79
N MET A 112 -15.91 2.56 3.58
CA MET A 112 -14.92 2.32 4.63
C MET A 112 -14.00 3.52 4.82
N ALA A 113 -13.64 4.19 3.72
CA ALA A 113 -12.82 5.41 3.75
C ALA A 113 -13.51 6.58 4.46
N SER A 114 -14.84 6.67 4.41
CA SER A 114 -15.62 7.71 5.10
C SER A 114 -15.41 7.69 6.63
N LEU A 115 -15.21 6.51 7.22
CA LEU A 115 -14.86 6.38 8.64
C LEU A 115 -13.48 6.99 8.95
N VAL A 116 -12.55 6.84 8.01
CA VAL A 116 -11.20 7.44 8.11
C VAL A 116 -11.27 8.95 7.91
N HIS A 117 -12.13 9.44 6.99
CA HIS A 117 -12.35 10.90 6.83
C HIS A 117 -12.83 11.54 8.13
N GLU A 118 -13.85 10.95 8.74
CA GLU A 118 -14.39 11.45 10.01
C GLU A 118 -13.32 11.46 11.11
N HIS A 119 -12.54 10.38 11.21
CA HIS A 119 -11.46 10.28 12.18
C HIS A 119 -10.38 11.35 11.97
N LEU A 120 -9.94 11.59 10.73
CA LEU A 120 -8.96 12.62 10.41
C LEU A 120 -9.48 14.02 10.80
N LEU A 121 -10.74 14.33 10.49
CA LEU A 121 -11.38 15.59 10.89
C LEU A 121 -11.46 15.74 12.41
N GLN A 122 -11.82 14.69 13.14
CA GLN A 122 -11.84 14.67 14.62
C GLN A 122 -10.44 14.88 15.21
N LYS A 123 -9.39 14.43 14.53
CA LYS A 123 -7.98 14.68 14.92
C LYS A 123 -7.48 16.07 14.51
N GLY A 124 -8.32 16.89 13.86
CA GLY A 124 -7.95 18.25 13.45
C GLY A 124 -7.14 18.33 12.16
N VAL A 125 -7.12 17.28 11.35
CA VAL A 125 -6.50 17.30 10.03
C VAL A 125 -7.47 17.96 9.03
N HIS A 126 -7.00 18.96 8.28
CA HIS A 126 -7.78 19.57 7.22
C HIS A 126 -7.74 18.69 5.96
N LEU A 127 -8.91 18.22 5.51
CA LEU A 127 -9.01 17.29 4.40
C LEU A 127 -9.57 17.97 3.15
N TYR A 128 -8.77 18.02 2.08
CA TYR A 128 -9.10 18.59 0.78
C TYR A 128 -9.20 17.46 -0.25
N LEU A 129 -10.40 16.90 -0.41
CA LEU A 129 -10.69 15.87 -1.42
C LEU A 129 -11.11 16.51 -2.75
N GLU A 130 -10.95 15.75 -3.85
CA GLU A 130 -11.25 16.18 -5.22
C GLU A 130 -10.46 17.43 -5.63
N LYS A 131 -9.27 17.63 -5.05
CA LYS A 131 -8.40 18.77 -5.30
C LYS A 131 -7.13 18.32 -6.04
N ALA A 132 -7.01 18.69 -7.29
CA ALA A 132 -5.82 18.44 -8.10
C ALA A 132 -4.87 19.64 -8.02
N VAL A 133 -3.61 19.37 -7.66
CA VAL A 133 -2.55 20.39 -7.63
C VAL A 133 -2.10 20.73 -9.04
N ALA A 134 -1.93 22.02 -9.33
CA ALA A 134 -1.44 22.54 -10.60
C ALA A 134 0.02 23.01 -10.52
N SER A 135 0.40 23.68 -9.43
CA SER A 135 1.75 24.24 -9.26
C SER A 135 2.03 24.55 -7.79
N PHE A 136 3.27 24.94 -7.53
CA PHE A 136 3.74 25.46 -6.25
C PHE A 136 4.38 26.83 -6.47
N GLU A 137 4.06 27.78 -5.64
CA GLU A 137 4.65 29.12 -5.71
C GLU A 137 5.35 29.45 -4.39
N ARG A 138 6.53 30.08 -4.48
CA ARG A 138 7.19 30.66 -3.31
C ARG A 138 6.75 32.11 -3.13
N THR A 139 6.34 32.42 -1.92
CA THR A 139 5.94 33.77 -1.52
C THR A 139 6.82 34.29 -0.38
N VAL A 140 6.64 35.53 -0.01
CA VAL A 140 7.32 36.14 1.17
C VAL A 140 6.92 35.46 2.48
N ASN A 141 5.77 34.76 2.51
CA ASN A 141 5.21 34.08 3.69
C ASN A 141 5.37 32.57 3.68
N GLY A 142 6.17 32.00 2.78
CA GLY A 142 6.36 30.55 2.65
C GLY A 142 6.02 30.02 1.25
N LEU A 143 5.37 28.88 1.21
CA LEU A 143 4.90 28.21 -0.01
C LEU A 143 3.39 28.38 -0.18
N GLU A 144 2.92 28.34 -1.41
CA GLU A 144 1.51 28.19 -1.75
C GLU A 144 1.34 26.99 -2.69
N VAL A 145 0.39 26.11 -2.35
CA VAL A 145 -0.08 25.04 -3.22
C VAL A 145 -1.24 25.56 -4.05
N ILE A 146 -1.08 25.58 -5.36
CA ILE A 146 -2.09 26.09 -6.30
C ILE A 146 -2.88 24.92 -6.87
N PHE A 147 -4.18 24.92 -6.70
CA PHE A 147 -5.05 23.92 -7.28
C PHE A 147 -5.44 24.25 -8.72
N LYS A 148 -5.84 23.24 -9.50
CA LYS A 148 -6.36 23.45 -10.86
C LYS A 148 -7.60 24.36 -10.90
N SER A 149 -8.32 24.48 -9.79
CA SER A 149 -9.44 25.42 -9.63
C SER A 149 -9.01 26.89 -9.51
N GLY A 150 -7.71 27.16 -9.34
CA GLY A 150 -7.18 28.48 -9.03
C GLY A 150 -7.15 28.83 -7.54
N GLU A 151 -7.74 28.01 -6.68
CA GLU A 151 -7.67 28.15 -5.22
C GLU A 151 -6.24 27.94 -4.72
N ARG A 152 -5.85 28.67 -3.68
CA ARG A 152 -4.50 28.66 -3.10
C ARG A 152 -4.52 28.17 -1.66
N LEU A 153 -3.61 27.29 -1.31
CA LEU A 153 -3.45 26.78 0.05
C LEU A 153 -2.04 27.15 0.56
N PRO A 154 -1.93 28.00 1.58
CA PRO A 154 -0.63 28.38 2.12
C PRO A 154 0.01 27.24 2.90
N ALA A 155 1.33 27.09 2.76
CA ALA A 155 2.13 26.08 3.41
C ALA A 155 3.50 26.64 3.83
N ASP A 156 4.07 26.08 4.89
CA ASP A 156 5.47 26.29 5.25
C ASP A 156 6.32 25.11 4.76
N MET A 157 5.68 23.93 4.62
CA MET A 157 6.27 22.70 4.09
C MET A 157 5.25 21.92 3.27
N VAL A 158 5.71 21.24 2.22
CA VAL A 158 4.89 20.31 1.41
C VAL A 158 5.55 18.94 1.39
N LEU A 159 4.76 17.89 1.61
CA LEU A 159 5.16 16.49 1.42
C LEU A 159 4.42 15.90 0.22
N LEU A 160 5.14 15.40 -0.77
CA LEU A 160 4.57 14.67 -1.91
C LEU A 160 4.49 13.18 -1.58
N SER A 161 3.28 12.65 -1.51
CA SER A 161 2.97 11.24 -1.20
C SER A 161 1.99 10.63 -2.22
N ILE A 162 2.21 10.92 -3.50
CA ILE A 162 1.32 10.57 -4.63
C ILE A 162 1.65 9.23 -5.28
N GLY A 163 2.30 8.35 -4.54
CA GLY A 163 2.68 7.02 -4.96
C GLY A 163 4.16 6.88 -5.32
N VAL A 164 4.51 5.69 -5.78
CA VAL A 164 5.89 5.31 -6.14
C VAL A 164 5.93 4.72 -7.55
N ARG A 165 7.13 4.72 -8.15
CA ARG A 165 7.40 4.13 -9.46
C ARG A 165 8.53 3.11 -9.33
N PRO A 166 8.41 1.91 -9.94
CA PRO A 166 9.49 0.92 -9.98
C PRO A 166 10.78 1.50 -10.55
N ASN A 167 11.91 1.15 -9.97
CA ASN A 167 13.23 1.53 -10.48
C ASN A 167 13.68 0.50 -11.52
N THR A 168 13.42 0.76 -12.79
CA THR A 168 13.65 -0.20 -13.89
C THR A 168 14.74 0.22 -14.86
N SER A 169 15.41 1.35 -14.65
CA SER A 169 16.42 1.88 -15.59
C SER A 169 17.52 0.86 -15.89
N LEU A 170 18.16 0.29 -14.87
CA LEU A 170 19.21 -0.73 -15.07
C LEU A 170 18.71 -1.96 -15.83
N ALA A 171 17.50 -2.42 -15.54
CA ALA A 171 16.89 -3.55 -16.24
C ALA A 171 16.59 -3.20 -17.72
N THR A 172 16.06 -1.99 -17.96
CA THR A 172 15.76 -1.50 -19.32
C THR A 172 17.03 -1.35 -20.15
N GLU A 173 18.08 -0.75 -19.58
CA GLU A 173 19.38 -0.56 -20.23
C GLU A 173 20.08 -1.89 -20.52
N ALA A 174 19.88 -2.91 -19.69
CA ALA A 174 20.33 -4.29 -19.91
C ALA A 174 19.49 -5.09 -20.93
N GLY A 175 18.43 -4.49 -21.49
CA GLY A 175 17.55 -5.15 -22.46
C GLY A 175 16.56 -6.15 -21.86
N LEU A 176 16.32 -6.12 -20.54
CA LEU A 176 15.34 -6.98 -19.89
C LEU A 176 13.90 -6.51 -20.20
N GLU A 177 12.97 -7.45 -20.27
CA GLU A 177 11.55 -7.13 -20.50
C GLU A 177 10.96 -6.32 -19.33
N ILE A 178 10.35 -5.19 -19.69
CA ILE A 178 9.55 -4.37 -18.79
C ILE A 178 8.08 -4.61 -19.11
N GLY A 179 7.28 -4.85 -18.08
CA GLY A 179 5.86 -5.16 -18.22
C GLY A 179 4.98 -3.94 -18.48
N GLU A 180 3.68 -4.18 -18.64
CA GLU A 180 2.66 -3.17 -18.97
C GLU A 180 2.53 -2.09 -17.89
N MET A 181 2.72 -2.48 -16.62
CA MET A 181 2.68 -1.55 -15.48
C MET A 181 4.06 -0.94 -15.17
N ARG A 182 5.04 -1.13 -16.08
CA ARG A 182 6.41 -0.61 -16.00
C ARG A 182 7.27 -1.21 -14.89
N GLY A 183 6.90 -2.39 -14.35
CA GLY A 183 7.77 -3.21 -13.52
C GLY A 183 8.69 -4.12 -14.35
N ILE A 184 9.75 -4.64 -13.74
CA ILE A 184 10.56 -5.69 -14.34
C ILE A 184 9.69 -6.94 -14.42
N LYS A 185 9.46 -7.44 -15.64
CA LYS A 185 8.63 -8.62 -15.85
C LYS A 185 9.37 -9.87 -15.38
N VAL A 186 8.71 -10.69 -14.58
CA VAL A 186 9.25 -11.95 -14.07
C VAL A 186 8.28 -13.11 -14.32
N ASN A 187 8.86 -14.32 -14.43
CA ASN A 187 8.08 -15.56 -14.44
C ASN A 187 7.75 -16.04 -13.01
N ASP A 188 7.11 -17.19 -12.88
CA ASP A 188 6.71 -17.77 -11.59
C ASP A 188 7.90 -18.10 -10.68
N TYR A 189 9.10 -18.23 -11.21
CA TYR A 189 10.34 -18.44 -10.46
C TYR A 189 11.04 -17.12 -10.06
N LEU A 190 10.42 -15.97 -10.36
CA LEU A 190 10.97 -14.61 -10.20
C LEU A 190 12.21 -14.37 -11.08
N GLN A 191 12.34 -15.10 -12.16
CA GLN A 191 13.38 -14.95 -13.16
C GLN A 191 12.90 -13.96 -14.24
N THR A 192 13.78 -13.09 -14.69
CA THR A 192 13.52 -12.11 -15.75
C THR A 192 13.49 -12.75 -17.14
N SER A 193 13.51 -11.93 -18.20
CA SER A 193 13.69 -12.41 -19.57
C SER A 193 15.09 -13.01 -19.84
N ASP A 194 16.06 -12.77 -18.96
CA ASP A 194 17.37 -13.40 -18.97
C ASP A 194 17.41 -14.54 -17.92
N GLU A 195 17.86 -15.74 -18.33
CA GLU A 195 17.88 -16.93 -17.48
C GLU A 195 18.87 -16.86 -16.30
N HIS A 196 19.80 -15.91 -16.32
CA HIS A 196 20.78 -15.69 -15.26
C HIS A 196 20.40 -14.53 -14.32
N ILE A 197 19.34 -13.79 -14.65
CA ILE A 197 18.92 -12.59 -13.91
C ILE A 197 17.54 -12.79 -13.28
N TYR A 198 17.45 -12.57 -12.00
CA TYR A 198 16.22 -12.59 -11.18
C TYR A 198 15.88 -11.19 -10.69
N ALA A 199 14.62 -10.97 -10.37
CA ALA A 199 14.22 -9.69 -9.77
C ALA A 199 13.14 -9.89 -8.69
N VAL A 200 13.15 -9.02 -7.66
CA VAL A 200 12.22 -9.07 -6.51
C VAL A 200 11.85 -7.68 -6.00
N GLY A 201 10.83 -7.63 -5.17
CA GLY A 201 10.40 -6.45 -4.42
C GLY A 201 9.58 -5.48 -5.26
N ASP A 202 9.64 -4.19 -4.90
CA ASP A 202 8.81 -3.14 -5.50
C ASP A 202 9.08 -2.89 -6.99
N ALA A 203 10.19 -3.43 -7.51
CA ALA A 203 10.57 -3.22 -8.90
C ALA A 203 9.92 -4.19 -9.89
N ILE A 204 9.32 -5.29 -9.42
CA ILE A 204 8.82 -6.35 -10.29
C ILE A 204 7.34 -6.22 -10.63
N GLU A 205 6.98 -6.71 -11.82
CA GLU A 205 5.62 -6.93 -12.26
C GLU A 205 5.35 -8.43 -12.35
N PHE A 206 4.29 -8.88 -11.68
CA PHE A 206 3.85 -10.27 -11.65
C PHE A 206 2.33 -10.35 -11.85
N ARG A 207 1.76 -11.55 -11.97
CA ARG A 207 0.32 -11.74 -12.12
C ARG A 207 -0.40 -11.73 -10.77
N HIS A 208 -1.48 -10.94 -10.70
CA HIS A 208 -2.34 -10.91 -9.50
C HIS A 208 -3.15 -12.21 -9.39
N PRO A 209 -3.12 -12.95 -8.25
CA PRO A 209 -3.70 -14.28 -8.15
C PRO A 209 -5.23 -14.34 -8.31
N LEU A 210 -5.94 -13.24 -8.10
CA LEU A 210 -7.41 -13.20 -8.26
C LEU A 210 -7.87 -12.74 -9.65
N THR A 211 -7.05 -12.00 -10.40
CA THR A 211 -7.46 -11.42 -11.69
C THR A 211 -6.65 -11.90 -12.87
N ASP A 212 -5.54 -12.59 -12.62
CA ASP A 212 -4.52 -12.97 -13.60
C ASP A 212 -4.01 -11.81 -14.46
N ARG A 213 -4.16 -10.57 -13.99
CA ARG A 213 -3.69 -9.36 -14.67
C ARG A 213 -2.32 -8.92 -14.13
N PRO A 214 -1.53 -8.18 -14.91
CA PRO A 214 -0.30 -7.57 -14.43
C PRO A 214 -0.53 -6.74 -13.15
N TRP A 215 0.40 -6.85 -12.21
CA TRP A 215 0.28 -6.25 -10.88
C TRP A 215 1.62 -5.79 -10.34
N LEU A 216 1.60 -4.66 -9.66
CA LEU A 216 2.71 -4.13 -8.85
C LEU A 216 2.29 -4.13 -7.38
N ASN A 217 3.17 -4.59 -6.51
CA ASN A 217 2.87 -4.69 -5.08
C ASN A 217 4.02 -4.16 -4.21
N TYR A 218 3.87 -2.96 -3.70
CA TYR A 218 4.87 -2.23 -2.94
C TYR A 218 4.79 -2.54 -1.44
N LEU A 219 4.93 -3.83 -1.05
CA LEU A 219 4.80 -4.31 0.31
C LEU A 219 6.00 -5.18 0.72
N ALA A 220 6.54 -4.91 1.91
CA ALA A 220 7.74 -5.56 2.42
C ALA A 220 7.56 -7.08 2.68
N GLY A 221 6.38 -7.51 3.15
CA GLY A 221 6.10 -8.93 3.40
C GLY A 221 6.27 -9.81 2.15
N PRO A 222 5.56 -9.51 1.04
CA PRO A 222 5.78 -10.16 -0.25
C PRO A 222 7.22 -10.09 -0.75
N ALA A 223 7.89 -8.92 -0.64
CA ALA A 223 9.28 -8.75 -1.07
C ALA A 223 10.24 -9.68 -0.32
N ASN A 224 10.09 -9.83 1.01
CA ASN A 224 10.88 -10.77 1.81
C ASN A 224 10.64 -12.23 1.40
N ARG A 225 9.38 -12.63 1.15
CA ARG A 225 9.07 -13.98 0.68
C ARG A 225 9.67 -14.24 -0.71
N GLN A 226 9.59 -13.27 -1.62
CA GLN A 226 10.21 -13.34 -2.95
C GLN A 226 11.72 -13.55 -2.85
N ALA A 227 12.39 -12.78 -1.98
CA ALA A 227 13.84 -12.91 -1.76
C ALA A 227 14.23 -14.33 -1.30
N ARG A 228 13.44 -14.95 -0.41
CA ARG A 228 13.65 -16.32 0.04
C ARG A 228 13.51 -17.33 -1.11
N ILE A 229 12.44 -17.20 -1.89
CA ILE A 229 12.18 -18.08 -3.06
C ILE A 229 13.31 -17.96 -4.08
N VAL A 230 13.72 -16.73 -4.39
CA VAL A 230 14.78 -16.47 -5.37
C VAL A 230 16.12 -17.03 -4.90
N ALA A 231 16.46 -16.88 -3.62
CA ALA A 231 17.70 -17.45 -3.09
C ALA A 231 17.77 -18.97 -3.31
N ASP A 232 16.68 -19.69 -3.01
CA ASP A 232 16.60 -21.14 -3.27
C ASP A 232 16.66 -21.45 -4.77
N ASN A 233 15.98 -20.70 -5.64
CA ASN A 233 15.98 -20.88 -7.10
C ASN A 233 17.35 -20.59 -7.73
N MET A 234 18.05 -19.57 -7.25
CA MET A 234 19.40 -19.25 -7.73
C MET A 234 20.42 -20.34 -7.41
N VAL A 235 20.32 -20.95 -6.23
CA VAL A 235 21.30 -21.95 -5.75
C VAL A 235 20.96 -23.37 -6.26
N PHE A 236 19.69 -23.75 -6.17
CA PHE A 236 19.26 -25.15 -6.41
C PHE A 236 18.51 -25.35 -7.74
N GLY A 237 18.43 -24.31 -8.57
CA GLY A 237 17.63 -24.32 -9.81
C GLY A 237 16.16 -23.97 -9.54
N ASN A 238 15.43 -23.56 -10.58
CA ASN A 238 14.04 -23.13 -10.52
C ASN A 238 13.10 -24.26 -10.06
N LYS A 239 12.84 -24.35 -8.76
CA LYS A 239 12.01 -25.39 -8.12
C LYS A 239 10.83 -24.83 -7.35
N VAL A 240 10.95 -23.60 -6.84
CA VAL A 240 9.95 -22.97 -5.98
C VAL A 240 9.28 -21.83 -6.74
N THR A 241 7.96 -21.89 -6.89
CA THR A 241 7.18 -20.86 -7.56
C THR A 241 6.67 -19.81 -6.58
N TYR A 242 6.54 -18.59 -7.08
CA TYR A 242 5.88 -17.49 -6.39
C TYR A 242 4.44 -17.34 -6.91
N GLU A 243 3.47 -17.62 -6.06
CA GLU A 243 2.04 -17.63 -6.40
C GLU A 243 1.41 -16.22 -6.44
N GLY A 244 2.22 -15.18 -6.41
CA GLY A 244 1.76 -13.80 -6.30
C GLY A 244 1.38 -13.38 -4.86
N ALA A 245 0.84 -12.18 -4.76
CA ALA A 245 0.37 -11.58 -3.52
C ALA A 245 -1.05 -11.03 -3.69
N VAL A 246 -1.87 -11.11 -2.66
CA VAL A 246 -3.24 -10.58 -2.64
C VAL A 246 -3.32 -9.13 -2.15
N GLY A 247 -2.18 -8.50 -1.83
CA GLY A 247 -2.10 -7.10 -1.43
C GLY A 247 -2.57 -6.84 0.00
N THR A 248 -2.29 -7.76 0.93
CA THR A 248 -2.63 -7.55 2.34
C THR A 248 -1.81 -6.42 2.93
N SER A 249 -2.50 -5.39 3.40
CA SER A 249 -1.91 -4.14 3.87
C SER A 249 -2.62 -3.65 5.13
N ILE A 250 -1.87 -2.94 5.96
CA ILE A 250 -2.37 -2.34 7.21
C ILE A 250 -1.65 -1.01 7.45
N ALA A 251 -2.39 -0.04 7.99
CA ALA A 251 -1.84 1.23 8.45
C ALA A 251 -2.46 1.62 9.79
N LYS A 252 -1.67 2.29 10.61
CA LYS A 252 -2.16 3.01 11.78
C LYS A 252 -2.24 4.49 11.46
N ILE A 253 -3.40 5.10 11.67
CA ILE A 253 -3.69 6.49 11.41
C ILE A 253 -4.16 7.10 12.73
N PHE A 254 -3.28 7.76 13.44
CA PHE A 254 -3.45 8.12 14.85
C PHE A 254 -3.74 6.86 15.70
N ASP A 255 -4.90 6.75 16.31
CA ASP A 255 -5.33 5.59 17.09
C ASP A 255 -6.22 4.62 16.28
N MET A 256 -6.61 4.97 15.05
CA MET A 256 -7.38 4.11 14.15
C MET A 256 -6.47 3.21 13.31
N THR A 257 -6.89 1.98 13.10
CA THR A 257 -6.21 1.00 12.23
C THR A 257 -7.09 0.72 11.02
N VAL A 258 -6.47 0.76 9.84
CA VAL A 258 -7.10 0.48 8.54
C VAL A 258 -6.36 -0.65 7.86
N ALA A 259 -7.07 -1.70 7.48
CA ALA A 259 -6.47 -2.86 6.81
C ALA A 259 -7.30 -3.33 5.62
N ALA A 260 -6.63 -3.89 4.63
CA ALA A 260 -7.27 -4.47 3.45
C ALA A 260 -6.50 -5.69 2.95
N SER A 261 -7.23 -6.64 2.35
CA SER A 261 -6.67 -7.80 1.66
C SER A 261 -7.54 -8.14 0.46
N GLY A 262 -6.93 -8.60 -0.64
CA GLY A 262 -7.66 -8.87 -1.88
C GLY A 262 -8.14 -7.60 -2.59
N LEU A 263 -9.31 -7.66 -3.21
CA LEU A 263 -9.81 -6.63 -4.11
C LEU A 263 -11.01 -5.88 -3.50
N PRO A 264 -10.94 -4.55 -3.38
CA PRO A 264 -12.11 -3.73 -3.07
C PRO A 264 -13.11 -3.73 -4.24
N ALA A 265 -14.37 -3.41 -3.96
CA ALA A 265 -15.48 -3.42 -4.95
C ALA A 265 -15.14 -2.63 -6.23
N LYS A 266 -14.46 -1.48 -6.10
CA LYS A 266 -14.04 -0.67 -7.25
C LYS A 266 -13.06 -1.40 -8.19
N ARG A 267 -12.16 -2.20 -7.65
CA ARG A 267 -11.21 -3.01 -8.44
C ARG A 267 -11.90 -4.20 -9.10
N LEU A 268 -12.84 -4.83 -8.41
CA LEU A 268 -13.67 -5.90 -8.99
C LEU A 268 -14.48 -5.39 -10.17
N LYS A 269 -15.12 -4.22 -10.03
CA LYS A 269 -15.82 -3.54 -11.15
C LYS A 269 -14.90 -3.26 -12.34
N GLN A 270 -13.71 -2.72 -12.11
CA GLN A 270 -12.71 -2.46 -13.15
C GLN A 270 -12.23 -3.74 -13.84
N ALA A 271 -12.18 -4.85 -13.11
CA ALA A 271 -11.81 -6.16 -13.63
C ALA A 271 -12.95 -6.90 -14.29
N SER A 272 -14.20 -6.37 -14.24
CA SER A 272 -15.43 -7.02 -14.69
C SER A 272 -15.68 -8.36 -14.00
N ILE A 273 -15.40 -8.41 -12.69
CA ILE A 273 -15.64 -9.57 -11.84
C ILE A 273 -16.92 -9.31 -11.05
N ASP A 274 -17.90 -10.20 -11.18
CA ASP A 274 -19.14 -10.13 -10.42
C ASP A 274 -18.89 -10.43 -8.95
N TYR A 275 -19.49 -9.63 -8.08
CA TYR A 275 -19.36 -9.76 -6.64
C TYR A 275 -20.62 -9.36 -5.89
N LEU A 276 -20.79 -9.94 -4.72
CA LEU A 276 -21.65 -9.44 -3.65
C LEU A 276 -20.76 -8.85 -2.53
N SER A 277 -21.36 -8.07 -1.65
CA SER A 277 -20.65 -7.54 -0.49
C SER A 277 -21.51 -7.59 0.77
N ALA A 278 -20.86 -7.80 1.90
CA ALA A 278 -21.46 -7.67 3.22
C ALA A 278 -20.62 -6.69 4.05
N THR A 279 -21.30 -5.83 4.81
CA THR A 279 -20.66 -4.95 5.79
C THR A 279 -21.27 -5.22 7.15
N ILE A 280 -20.41 -5.39 8.14
CA ILE A 280 -20.82 -5.56 9.53
C ILE A 280 -20.11 -4.53 10.44
N HIS A 281 -20.74 -4.24 11.55
CA HIS A 281 -20.18 -3.45 12.63
C HIS A 281 -20.21 -4.29 13.91
N SER A 282 -19.06 -4.40 14.58
CA SER A 282 -18.90 -5.26 15.76
C SER A 282 -17.94 -4.62 16.75
N GLY A 283 -17.94 -5.09 18.00
CA GLY A 283 -16.88 -4.73 18.95
C GLY A 283 -15.59 -5.47 18.66
N SER A 284 -14.47 -4.88 19.06
CA SER A 284 -13.13 -5.50 18.98
C SER A 284 -13.05 -6.77 19.83
N HIS A 285 -13.80 -6.83 20.94
CA HIS A 285 -13.93 -7.95 21.86
C HIS A 285 -15.29 -7.90 22.58
N ALA A 286 -15.50 -8.75 23.59
CA ALA A 286 -16.76 -8.85 24.31
C ALA A 286 -17.18 -7.51 24.94
N GLY A 287 -18.39 -7.01 24.59
CA GLY A 287 -18.82 -5.68 24.97
C GLY A 287 -19.05 -5.44 26.49
N TYR A 288 -19.08 -6.52 27.28
CA TYR A 288 -19.13 -6.44 28.75
C TYR A 288 -17.72 -6.33 29.38
N TYR A 289 -16.65 -6.52 28.57
CA TYR A 289 -15.27 -6.32 29.00
C TYR A 289 -14.83 -4.88 28.67
N PRO A 290 -14.05 -4.20 29.55
CA PRO A 290 -13.65 -2.81 29.36
C PRO A 290 -12.93 -2.56 28.03
N ASP A 291 -13.08 -1.34 27.51
CA ASP A 291 -12.37 -0.82 26.33
C ASP A 291 -12.71 -1.52 25.00
N ALA A 292 -13.87 -2.13 24.90
CA ALA A 292 -14.38 -2.63 23.62
C ALA A 292 -14.68 -1.47 22.67
N LEU A 293 -13.93 -1.38 21.56
CA LEU A 293 -14.06 -0.34 20.54
C LEU A 293 -14.69 -0.90 19.27
N GLN A 294 -15.40 -0.07 18.54
CA GLN A 294 -16.08 -0.46 17.32
C GLN A 294 -15.08 -0.82 16.19
N MET A 295 -15.45 -1.84 15.43
CA MET A 295 -14.77 -2.30 14.23
C MET A 295 -15.79 -2.46 13.12
N SER A 296 -15.48 -1.93 11.94
CA SER A 296 -16.26 -2.11 10.73
C SER A 296 -15.51 -3.05 9.79
N ILE A 297 -16.18 -4.08 9.30
CA ILE A 297 -15.63 -5.08 8.37
C ILE A 297 -16.51 -5.11 7.13
N LYS A 298 -15.89 -4.97 5.96
CA LYS A 298 -16.54 -5.17 4.67
C LYS A 298 -15.84 -6.27 3.92
N ILE A 299 -16.59 -7.25 3.43
CA ILE A 299 -16.10 -8.32 2.56
C ILE A 299 -16.76 -8.27 1.20
N THR A 300 -16.02 -8.73 0.19
CA THR A 300 -16.51 -8.96 -1.18
C THR A 300 -16.33 -10.42 -1.53
N PHE A 301 -17.31 -11.04 -2.18
CA PHE A 301 -17.33 -12.46 -2.49
C PHE A 301 -18.07 -12.77 -3.76
N SER A 302 -17.76 -13.90 -4.39
CA SER A 302 -18.40 -14.36 -5.63
C SER A 302 -19.87 -14.71 -5.38
N PRO A 303 -20.81 -14.25 -6.22
CA PRO A 303 -22.23 -14.63 -6.14
C PRO A 303 -22.49 -16.10 -6.51
N VAL A 304 -21.54 -16.76 -7.20
CA VAL A 304 -21.71 -18.12 -7.73
C VAL A 304 -21.42 -19.19 -6.68
N ASN A 305 -20.29 -19.01 -5.97
CA ASN A 305 -19.76 -20.06 -5.06
C ASN A 305 -19.31 -19.52 -3.70
N GLY A 306 -19.51 -18.22 -3.45
CA GLY A 306 -19.10 -17.60 -2.19
C GLY A 306 -17.58 -17.45 -2.00
N LYS A 307 -16.76 -17.66 -3.06
CA LYS A 307 -15.30 -17.43 -2.98
C LYS A 307 -15.00 -16.04 -2.48
N LEU A 308 -14.17 -15.92 -1.45
CA LEU A 308 -13.80 -14.64 -0.88
C LEU A 308 -12.85 -13.90 -1.83
N LEU A 309 -13.18 -12.66 -2.19
CA LEU A 309 -12.45 -11.84 -3.16
C LEU A 309 -11.71 -10.67 -2.50
N GLY A 310 -12.19 -10.21 -1.36
CA GLY A 310 -11.55 -9.12 -0.63
C GLY A 310 -12.17 -8.89 0.74
N ALA A 311 -11.37 -8.27 1.61
CA ALA A 311 -11.78 -7.85 2.95
C ALA A 311 -11.15 -6.50 3.28
N GLN A 312 -11.89 -5.66 4.01
CA GLN A 312 -11.48 -4.35 4.48
C GLN A 312 -11.93 -4.20 5.93
N ILE A 313 -11.06 -3.69 6.77
CA ILE A 313 -11.35 -3.47 8.19
C ILE A 313 -10.92 -2.06 8.57
N VAL A 314 -11.81 -1.35 9.26
CA VAL A 314 -11.52 -0.06 9.90
C VAL A 314 -11.95 -0.18 11.36
N GLY A 315 -11.03 0.08 12.28
CA GLY A 315 -11.27 -0.05 13.71
C GLY A 315 -10.06 0.38 14.52
N TYR A 316 -10.01 -0.03 15.77
CA TYR A 316 -8.93 0.36 16.67
C TYR A 316 -8.09 -0.84 17.12
N ASN A 317 -8.71 -1.83 17.78
CA ASN A 317 -8.02 -3.00 18.32
C ASN A 317 -8.41 -4.28 17.58
N GLY A 318 -7.46 -5.19 17.38
CA GLY A 318 -7.69 -6.52 16.81
C GLY A 318 -8.02 -6.52 15.31
N VAL A 319 -7.70 -5.43 14.59
CA VAL A 319 -7.79 -5.34 13.12
C VAL A 319 -6.74 -6.22 12.46
N ASP A 320 -5.53 -6.21 13.01
CA ASP A 320 -4.35 -6.93 12.55
C ASP A 320 -4.58 -8.45 12.44
N LYS A 321 -4.99 -9.07 13.55
CA LYS A 321 -5.23 -10.53 13.55
C LYS A 321 -6.33 -10.93 12.56
N ARG A 322 -7.38 -10.12 12.42
CA ARG A 322 -8.54 -10.46 11.58
C ARG A 322 -8.27 -10.27 10.10
N ILE A 323 -7.51 -9.25 9.72
CA ILE A 323 -7.13 -9.10 8.31
C ILE A 323 -6.23 -10.25 7.85
N ASP A 324 -5.39 -10.79 8.74
CA ASP A 324 -4.56 -11.95 8.44
C ASP A 324 -5.39 -13.23 8.25
N GLU A 325 -6.46 -13.43 9.05
CA GLU A 325 -7.42 -14.53 8.86
C GLU A 325 -8.09 -14.43 7.47
N PHE A 326 -8.63 -13.25 7.10
CA PHE A 326 -9.20 -13.03 5.77
C PHE A 326 -8.19 -13.26 4.66
N SER A 327 -6.96 -12.77 4.83
CA SER A 327 -5.89 -12.91 3.84
C SER A 327 -5.55 -14.37 3.57
N GLN A 328 -5.53 -15.23 4.60
CA GLN A 328 -5.31 -16.67 4.44
C GLN A 328 -6.46 -17.33 3.66
N VAL A 329 -7.72 -17.02 4.01
CA VAL A 329 -8.88 -17.53 3.27
C VAL A 329 -8.84 -17.11 1.81
N ILE A 330 -8.57 -15.83 1.50
CA ILE A 330 -8.45 -15.33 0.13
C ILE A 330 -7.32 -16.06 -0.61
N LYS A 331 -6.14 -16.16 0.01
CA LYS A 331 -4.95 -16.74 -0.61
C LYS A 331 -5.13 -18.22 -0.95
N HIS A 332 -5.86 -18.96 -0.14
CA HIS A 332 -6.17 -20.38 -0.36
C HIS A 332 -7.43 -20.61 -1.18
N ASN A 333 -7.96 -19.56 -1.85
CA ASN A 333 -9.19 -19.63 -2.65
C ASN A 333 -10.41 -20.08 -1.85
N GLY A 334 -10.42 -19.82 -0.55
CA GLY A 334 -11.51 -20.14 0.35
C GLY A 334 -12.75 -19.30 0.12
N THR A 335 -13.81 -19.63 0.82
CA THR A 335 -15.15 -19.11 0.65
C THR A 335 -15.66 -18.43 1.93
N VAL A 336 -16.81 -17.80 1.87
CA VAL A 336 -17.50 -17.28 3.06
C VAL A 336 -17.88 -18.37 4.05
N TYR A 337 -18.01 -19.62 3.60
CA TYR A 337 -18.28 -20.76 4.48
C TYR A 337 -17.06 -21.18 5.30
N ASP A 338 -15.86 -21.00 4.73
CA ASP A 338 -14.61 -21.20 5.47
C ASP A 338 -14.46 -20.18 6.60
N LEU A 339 -14.92 -18.90 6.40
CA LEU A 339 -14.98 -17.92 7.49
C LEU A 339 -15.90 -18.35 8.63
N MET A 340 -17.02 -19.02 8.31
CA MET A 340 -17.97 -19.53 9.31
C MET A 340 -17.39 -20.71 10.11
N ALA A 341 -16.44 -21.45 9.52
CA ALA A 341 -15.84 -22.65 10.08
C ALA A 341 -14.52 -22.37 10.82
N LEU A 342 -14.02 -21.15 10.82
CA LEU A 342 -12.80 -20.79 11.55
C LEU A 342 -12.93 -21.08 13.04
N GLU A 343 -11.95 -21.77 13.60
CA GLU A 343 -11.80 -21.97 15.04
C GLU A 343 -10.91 -20.90 15.62
N GLN A 344 -11.54 -19.87 16.18
CA GLN A 344 -10.85 -18.69 16.69
C GLN A 344 -10.69 -18.75 18.21
N ALA A 345 -9.52 -18.34 18.68
CA ALA A 345 -9.25 -18.23 20.11
C ALA A 345 -10.17 -17.20 20.76
N TYR A 346 -10.88 -17.58 21.82
CA TYR A 346 -11.78 -16.72 22.57
C TYR A 346 -11.44 -16.64 24.05
N ALA A 347 -11.32 -15.42 24.51
CA ALA A 347 -11.56 -14.99 25.88
C ALA A 347 -12.04 -13.53 25.84
N PRO A 348 -12.79 -13.04 26.85
CA PRO A 348 -13.42 -11.71 26.81
C PRO A 348 -12.52 -10.55 26.40
N PRO A 349 -11.23 -10.48 26.80
CA PRO A 349 -10.33 -9.39 26.41
C PRO A 349 -9.90 -9.42 24.95
N PHE A 350 -10.04 -10.55 24.23
CA PHE A 350 -9.45 -10.75 22.89
C PHE A 350 -10.49 -10.80 21.78
N SER A 351 -11.69 -11.28 22.05
CA SER A 351 -12.75 -11.39 21.05
C SER A 351 -14.13 -11.50 21.74
N SER A 352 -15.15 -11.74 20.93
CA SER A 352 -16.46 -12.25 21.38
C SER A 352 -16.58 -13.72 20.99
N ALA A 353 -17.51 -14.47 21.64
CA ALA A 353 -17.72 -15.88 21.33
C ALA A 353 -18.09 -16.15 19.86
N LYS A 354 -18.67 -15.13 19.19
CA LYS A 354 -18.80 -15.07 17.72
C LYS A 354 -17.86 -13.98 17.23
N ASP A 355 -16.66 -14.37 16.82
CA ASP A 355 -15.70 -13.37 16.31
C ASP A 355 -16.28 -12.63 15.09
N PRO A 356 -15.99 -11.33 14.91
CA PRO A 356 -16.43 -10.54 13.79
C PRO A 356 -16.15 -11.17 12.41
N VAL A 357 -15.07 -11.95 12.25
CA VAL A 357 -14.77 -12.66 10.99
C VAL A 357 -15.84 -13.73 10.71
N ALA A 358 -16.19 -14.54 11.71
CA ALA A 358 -17.25 -15.52 11.58
C ALA A 358 -18.63 -14.86 11.33
N VAL A 359 -18.92 -13.73 12.01
CA VAL A 359 -20.14 -12.96 11.78
C VAL A 359 -20.22 -12.46 10.33
N ALA A 360 -19.12 -11.94 9.75
CA ALA A 360 -19.07 -11.55 8.35
C ALA A 360 -19.38 -12.75 7.42
N GLY A 361 -18.85 -13.92 7.73
CA GLY A 361 -19.15 -15.17 7.04
C GLY A 361 -20.64 -15.54 7.12
N TYR A 362 -21.25 -15.49 8.31
CA TYR A 362 -22.69 -15.78 8.49
C TYR A 362 -23.59 -14.83 7.69
N VAL A 363 -23.31 -13.52 7.72
CA VAL A 363 -24.07 -12.52 6.96
C VAL A 363 -23.95 -12.80 5.45
N ALA A 364 -22.73 -13.04 4.96
CA ALA A 364 -22.50 -13.35 3.55
C ALA A 364 -23.18 -14.66 3.12
N GLY A 365 -23.13 -15.70 3.94
CA GLY A 365 -23.82 -16.98 3.71
C GLY A 365 -25.36 -16.82 3.65
N ASN A 366 -25.92 -15.95 4.50
CA ASN A 366 -27.36 -15.62 4.45
C ASN A 366 -27.73 -14.88 3.15
N ILE A 367 -26.90 -13.93 2.69
CA ILE A 367 -27.09 -13.24 1.40
C ILE A 367 -27.08 -14.27 0.25
N LEU A 368 -26.09 -15.16 0.21
CA LEU A 368 -25.99 -16.19 -0.84
C LEU A 368 -27.18 -17.15 -0.85
N SER A 369 -27.72 -17.50 0.31
CA SER A 369 -28.87 -18.40 0.43
C SER A 369 -30.22 -17.71 0.27
N GLY A 370 -30.25 -16.42 -0.01
CA GLY A 370 -31.49 -15.65 -0.17
C GLY A 370 -32.28 -15.45 1.13
N LYS A 371 -31.62 -15.56 2.30
CA LYS A 371 -32.24 -15.34 3.62
C LYS A 371 -32.20 -13.88 4.05
N MET A 372 -31.49 -13.03 3.31
CA MET A 372 -31.39 -11.58 3.50
C MET A 372 -31.54 -10.87 2.17
#